data_7b7d9e22da1fb8804ae9f0d215c7dab5
#
_entry.id   7b7d9e22da1fb8804ae9f0d215c7dab5
#
_cell.length_a   1.000
_cell.length_b   1.000
_cell.length_c   1.000
_cell.angle_alpha   90.00
_cell.angle_beta   90.00
_cell.angle_gamma   90.00
#
_symmetry.space_group_name_H-M   'P 1'
#
loop_
_entity.id
_entity.type
_entity.pdbx_description
1 polymer ?
#
loop_
_entity_poly.entity_id
_entity_poly.type
_entity_poly.pdbx_seq_one_letter_code
_entity_poly.pdbx_strand_id
1 'polypeptide(L)'
;IAPIFWSKGLSWNTTDEAALKDAEAMVETLAKHIKTFNSYPVQDVASGSVILAQCWNGNARQAIDSSKNENLVFVYPEPKSELWLDSYHIPAGAKSLKAAHSWINYVLDPAVAAKETTYTGFLSPVAGIEAHLDPKVAADPLIFPPADAIKRGERTERNETYDRRVAILTKFKAAAAQ
;
A
#
# COMPACT_ATOMS: atom_id res chain seq x y z
N ILE A 1 -1.54 11.53 0.74
CA ILE A 1 -2.31 12.57 1.49
C ILE A 1 -3.29 11.96 2.50
N ALA A 2 -3.67 10.69 2.38
CA ALA A 2 -4.60 10.04 3.31
C ALA A 2 -4.22 10.24 4.81
N PRO A 3 -2.94 10.12 5.23
CA PRO A 3 -2.55 10.34 6.62
C PRO A 3 -2.94 11.74 7.18
N ILE A 4 -3.03 12.75 6.32
CA ILE A 4 -3.46 14.10 6.74
C ILE A 4 -4.92 14.08 7.24
N PHE A 5 -5.80 13.39 6.53
CA PHE A 5 -7.20 13.26 6.93
C PHE A 5 -7.34 12.37 8.17
N TRP A 6 -6.63 11.24 8.19
CA TRP A 6 -6.66 10.30 9.32
C TRP A 6 -6.16 10.92 10.62
N SER A 7 -5.12 11.76 10.57
CA SER A 7 -4.62 12.47 11.76
C SER A 7 -5.65 13.43 12.38
N LYS A 8 -6.64 13.81 11.60
CA LYS A 8 -7.78 14.65 12.03
C LYS A 8 -9.03 13.83 12.36
N GLY A 9 -8.94 12.49 12.36
CA GLY A 9 -10.07 11.59 12.59
C GLY A 9 -11.07 11.52 11.42
N LEU A 10 -10.69 12.04 10.25
CA LEU A 10 -11.55 12.07 9.06
C LEU A 10 -11.27 10.88 8.14
N SER A 11 -12.28 10.51 7.35
CA SER A 11 -12.06 9.64 6.19
C SER A 11 -11.28 10.38 5.12
N TRP A 12 -10.33 9.72 4.47
CA TRP A 12 -9.69 10.35 3.34
C TRP A 12 -10.57 10.38 2.07
N ASN A 13 -11.71 9.68 2.09
CA ASN A 13 -12.79 9.79 1.11
C ASN A 13 -13.77 10.91 1.42
N THR A 14 -13.42 11.80 2.35
CA THR A 14 -14.27 12.93 2.76
C THR A 14 -14.68 13.80 1.58
N THR A 15 -15.92 14.29 1.63
CA THR A 15 -16.48 15.28 0.70
C THR A 15 -16.51 16.68 1.33
N ASP A 16 -15.96 16.84 2.52
CA ASP A 16 -15.90 18.11 3.23
C ASP A 16 -14.85 19.04 2.60
N GLU A 17 -15.31 20.09 1.96
CA GLU A 17 -14.48 21.10 1.30
C GLU A 17 -13.55 21.84 2.28
N ALA A 18 -13.94 22.05 3.53
CA ALA A 18 -13.08 22.65 4.53
C ALA A 18 -11.90 21.73 4.85
N ALA A 19 -12.15 20.43 5.01
CA ALA A 19 -11.10 19.44 5.23
C ALA A 19 -10.13 19.33 4.04
N LEU A 20 -10.65 19.41 2.82
CA LEU A 20 -9.82 19.39 1.59
C LEU A 20 -8.94 20.64 1.50
N LYS A 21 -9.48 21.80 1.80
CA LYS A 21 -8.72 23.07 1.84
C LYS A 21 -7.64 23.06 2.91
N ASP A 22 -7.95 22.53 4.08
CA ASP A 22 -6.97 22.35 5.16
C ASP A 22 -5.85 21.40 4.76
N ALA A 23 -6.18 20.27 4.11
CA ALA A 23 -5.19 19.33 3.61
C ALA A 23 -4.28 19.99 2.56
N GLU A 24 -4.84 20.81 1.67
CA GLU A 24 -4.07 21.58 0.68
C GLU A 24 -3.07 22.56 1.33
N ALA A 25 -3.44 23.22 2.41
CA ALA A 25 -2.53 24.08 3.16
C ALA A 25 -1.45 23.27 3.89
N MET A 26 -1.81 22.12 4.46
CA MET A 26 -0.86 21.26 5.17
C MET A 26 0.21 20.68 4.26
N VAL A 27 -0.10 20.30 3.02
CA VAL A 27 0.90 19.70 2.11
C VAL A 27 2.02 20.68 1.78
N GLU A 28 1.79 21.99 1.75
CA GLU A 28 2.84 23.00 1.56
C GLU A 28 3.85 23.00 2.69
N THR A 29 3.38 22.83 3.92
CA THR A 29 4.25 22.75 5.10
C THR A 29 5.00 21.42 5.14
N LEU A 30 4.31 20.32 4.88
CA LEU A 30 4.89 18.98 4.90
C LEU A 30 5.92 18.76 3.78
N ALA A 31 5.74 19.42 2.63
CA ALA A 31 6.65 19.30 1.49
C ALA A 31 8.11 19.55 1.87
N LYS A 32 8.36 20.48 2.81
CA LYS A 32 9.71 20.82 3.30
C LYS A 32 10.42 19.67 4.02
N HIS A 33 9.68 18.66 4.45
CA HIS A 33 10.17 17.49 5.18
C HIS A 33 10.22 16.23 4.33
N ILE A 34 9.76 16.31 3.08
CA ILE A 34 9.74 15.17 2.17
C ILE A 34 11.05 15.13 1.37
N LYS A 35 11.80 14.06 1.53
CA LYS A 35 13.02 13.84 0.76
C LYS A 35 12.71 13.47 -0.70
N THR A 36 11.74 12.60 -0.90
CA THR A 36 11.37 12.11 -2.25
C THR A 36 10.01 11.44 -2.25
N PHE A 37 9.40 11.39 -3.44
CA PHE A 37 8.27 10.51 -3.74
C PHE A 37 8.78 9.36 -4.61
N ASN A 38 8.89 8.18 -4.05
CA ASN A 38 9.33 6.98 -4.72
C ASN A 38 8.27 5.88 -4.57
N SER A 39 7.80 5.33 -5.68
CA SER A 39 6.82 4.23 -5.66
C SER A 39 7.41 2.89 -5.22
N TYR A 40 8.75 2.76 -5.20
CA TYR A 40 9.45 1.55 -4.78
C TYR A 40 10.63 1.89 -3.86
N PRO A 41 10.37 2.26 -2.59
CA PRO A 41 11.38 2.80 -1.68
C PRO A 41 12.29 1.75 -1.03
N VAL A 42 12.25 0.49 -1.45
CA VAL A 42 12.96 -0.64 -0.80
C VAL A 42 14.43 -0.32 -0.58
N GLN A 43 15.15 0.12 -1.62
CA GLN A 43 16.58 0.40 -1.53
C GLN A 43 16.88 1.64 -0.68
N ASP A 44 16.04 2.68 -0.77
CA ASP A 44 16.20 3.90 0.00
C ASP A 44 16.07 3.65 1.51
N VAL A 45 15.12 2.80 1.88
CA VAL A 45 14.89 2.40 3.28
C VAL A 45 15.96 1.43 3.76
N ALA A 46 16.27 0.39 2.98
CA ALA A 46 17.26 -0.62 3.35
C ALA A 46 18.66 -0.05 3.54
N SER A 47 19.06 0.94 2.73
CA SER A 47 20.34 1.63 2.85
C SER A 47 20.41 2.67 3.97
N GLY A 48 19.26 3.04 4.56
CA GLY A 48 19.16 4.13 5.54
C GLY A 48 19.25 5.52 4.92
N SER A 49 19.17 5.65 3.59
CA SER A 49 19.13 6.96 2.92
C SER A 49 17.82 7.70 3.23
N VAL A 50 16.77 6.97 3.58
CA VAL A 50 15.49 7.44 4.09
C VAL A 50 15.25 6.79 5.45
N ILE A 51 14.96 7.58 6.48
CA ILE A 51 14.76 7.11 7.85
C ILE A 51 13.28 6.81 8.18
N LEU A 52 12.36 7.35 7.39
CA LEU A 52 10.93 7.11 7.51
C LEU A 52 10.31 7.09 6.10
N ALA A 53 9.56 6.05 5.79
CA ALA A 53 8.86 5.93 4.52
C ALA A 53 7.42 5.43 4.73
N GLN A 54 6.47 6.01 3.98
CA GLN A 54 5.17 5.39 3.77
C GLN A 54 5.31 4.46 2.57
N CYS A 55 5.07 3.18 2.77
CA CYS A 55 5.15 2.18 1.71
C CYS A 55 4.19 1.01 1.96
N TRP A 56 4.02 0.18 0.97
CA TRP A 56 3.29 -1.08 1.10
C TRP A 56 4.02 -2.05 2.04
N ASN A 57 3.25 -2.85 2.77
CA ASN A 57 3.80 -3.85 3.70
C ASN A 57 4.79 -4.82 3.03
N GLY A 58 4.50 -5.29 1.81
CA GLY A 58 5.43 -6.14 1.06
C GLY A 58 6.75 -5.44 0.71
N ASN A 59 6.72 -4.14 0.37
CA ASN A 59 7.95 -3.37 0.17
C ASN A 59 8.71 -3.18 1.48
N ALA A 60 8.02 -2.94 2.59
CA ALA A 60 8.64 -2.85 3.90
C ALA A 60 9.34 -4.16 4.28
N ARG A 61 8.69 -5.31 4.07
CA ARG A 61 9.30 -6.62 4.28
C ARG A 61 10.57 -6.80 3.47
N GLN A 62 10.54 -6.50 2.17
CA GLN A 62 11.71 -6.59 1.29
C GLN A 62 12.85 -5.66 1.76
N ALA A 63 12.50 -4.46 2.25
CA ALA A 63 13.49 -3.54 2.80
C ALA A 63 14.13 -4.07 4.10
N ILE A 64 13.34 -4.66 4.99
CA ILE A 64 13.80 -5.27 6.23
C ILE A 64 14.71 -6.46 5.93
N ASP A 65 14.29 -7.37 5.04
CA ASP A 65 15.04 -8.57 4.66
C ASP A 65 16.40 -8.22 4.01
N SER A 66 16.49 -7.12 3.28
CA SER A 66 17.71 -6.67 2.61
C SER A 66 18.56 -5.69 3.43
N SER A 67 18.01 -5.15 4.51
CA SER A 67 18.70 -4.20 5.39
C SER A 67 19.69 -4.91 6.31
N LYS A 68 20.78 -4.20 6.65
CA LYS A 68 21.67 -4.56 7.74
C LYS A 68 21.30 -3.89 9.06
N ASN A 69 20.24 -3.09 9.07
CA ASN A 69 19.77 -2.37 10.25
C ASN A 69 18.70 -3.17 10.97
N GLU A 70 19.06 -3.82 12.06
CA GLU A 70 18.15 -4.63 12.90
C GLU A 70 17.06 -3.79 13.59
N ASN A 71 17.20 -2.46 13.62
CA ASN A 71 16.20 -1.55 14.18
C ASN A 71 15.16 -1.07 13.14
N LEU A 72 15.27 -1.53 11.89
CA LEU A 72 14.27 -1.21 10.87
C LEU A 72 12.98 -1.99 11.15
N VAL A 73 11.90 -1.28 11.38
CA VAL A 73 10.60 -1.86 11.71
C VAL A 73 9.49 -1.31 10.81
N PHE A 74 8.47 -2.11 10.58
CA PHE A 74 7.23 -1.68 9.94
C PHE A 74 6.12 -1.55 10.98
N VAL A 75 5.30 -0.51 10.86
CA VAL A 75 4.17 -0.26 11.74
C VAL A 75 2.92 -0.06 10.89
N TYR A 76 1.85 -0.80 11.19
CA TYR A 76 0.51 -0.48 10.68
C TYR A 76 0.01 0.77 11.41
N PRO A 77 -0.16 1.91 10.70
CA PRO A 77 -0.43 3.16 11.38
C PRO A 77 -1.80 3.21 12.05
N GLU A 78 -1.90 4.09 13.05
CA GLU A 78 -3.14 4.47 13.71
C GLU A 78 -3.44 5.95 13.42
N PRO A 79 -4.70 6.33 13.43
CA PRO A 79 -5.92 5.55 13.69
C PRO A 79 -6.38 4.70 12.51
N LYS A 80 -5.82 4.89 11.31
CA LYS A 80 -6.18 4.17 10.08
C LYS A 80 -4.97 3.89 9.21
N SER A 81 -5.12 2.92 8.31
CA SER A 81 -4.19 2.61 7.24
C SER A 81 -4.93 2.42 5.92
N GLU A 82 -4.22 2.45 4.80
CA GLU A 82 -4.81 2.12 3.52
C GLU A 82 -4.96 0.60 3.38
N LEU A 83 -6.16 0.16 2.97
CA LEU A 83 -6.43 -1.22 2.57
C LEU A 83 -6.53 -1.26 1.05
N TRP A 84 -5.52 -1.83 0.41
CA TRP A 84 -5.47 -1.99 -1.04
C TRP A 84 -5.84 -3.41 -1.46
N LEU A 85 -6.47 -3.53 -2.62
CA LEU A 85 -6.82 -4.80 -3.24
C LEU A 85 -6.53 -4.71 -4.74
N ASP A 86 -5.54 -5.46 -5.19
CA ASP A 86 -5.31 -5.69 -6.62
C ASP A 86 -6.23 -6.79 -7.15
N SER A 87 -6.64 -6.65 -8.39
CA SER A 87 -7.55 -7.59 -9.02
C SER A 87 -7.17 -7.84 -10.48
N TYR A 88 -7.29 -9.08 -10.92
CA TYR A 88 -7.15 -9.43 -12.33
C TYR A 88 -8.44 -9.09 -13.08
N HIS A 89 -8.31 -8.40 -14.20
CA HIS A 89 -9.43 -8.02 -15.06
C HIS A 89 -9.18 -8.48 -16.49
N ILE A 90 -10.20 -9.00 -17.15
CA ILE A 90 -10.16 -9.33 -18.56
C ILE A 90 -10.87 -8.20 -19.33
N PRO A 91 -10.15 -7.40 -20.14
CA PRO A 91 -10.78 -6.33 -20.94
C PRO A 91 -11.81 -6.91 -21.92
N ALA A 92 -12.89 -6.16 -22.16
CA ALA A 92 -13.96 -6.59 -23.08
C ALA A 92 -13.47 -6.90 -24.51
N GLY A 93 -12.38 -6.24 -24.95
CA GLY A 93 -11.76 -6.47 -26.26
C GLY A 93 -10.64 -7.52 -26.28
N ALA A 94 -10.48 -8.34 -25.22
CA ALA A 94 -9.42 -9.35 -25.16
C ALA A 94 -9.55 -10.38 -26.27
N LYS A 95 -8.48 -10.57 -27.04
CA LYS A 95 -8.48 -11.47 -28.21
C LYS A 95 -8.42 -12.95 -27.82
N SER A 96 -7.88 -13.29 -26.65
CA SER A 96 -7.73 -14.67 -26.17
C SER A 96 -8.29 -14.85 -24.77
N LEU A 97 -9.62 -14.99 -24.68
CA LEU A 97 -10.32 -15.25 -23.41
C LEU A 97 -9.82 -16.55 -22.76
N LYS A 98 -9.58 -17.60 -23.55
CA LYS A 98 -9.10 -18.89 -23.05
C LYS A 98 -7.75 -18.74 -22.33
N ALA A 99 -6.79 -18.02 -22.91
CA ALA A 99 -5.49 -17.80 -22.28
C ALA A 99 -5.62 -16.93 -21.00
N ALA A 100 -6.48 -15.91 -21.04
CA ALA A 100 -6.72 -15.07 -19.87
C ALA A 100 -7.32 -15.87 -18.70
N HIS A 101 -8.33 -16.69 -18.95
CA HIS A 101 -8.90 -17.57 -17.93
C HIS A 101 -7.90 -18.62 -17.45
N SER A 102 -7.09 -19.20 -18.35
CA SER A 102 -6.06 -20.18 -17.96
C SER A 102 -5.02 -19.55 -17.03
N TRP A 103 -4.61 -18.29 -17.29
CA TRP A 103 -3.71 -17.55 -16.42
C TRP A 103 -4.33 -17.26 -15.05
N ILE A 104 -5.55 -16.75 -15.02
CA ILE A 104 -6.25 -16.46 -13.76
C ILE A 104 -6.41 -17.73 -12.94
N ASN A 105 -6.84 -18.84 -13.56
CA ASN A 105 -6.98 -20.12 -12.87
C ASN A 105 -5.63 -20.63 -12.33
N TYR A 106 -4.53 -20.42 -13.06
CA TYR A 106 -3.19 -20.79 -12.61
C TYR A 106 -2.77 -20.02 -11.37
N VAL A 107 -2.95 -18.69 -11.34
CA VAL A 107 -2.56 -17.87 -10.19
C VAL A 107 -3.50 -18.04 -8.99
N LEU A 108 -4.72 -18.56 -9.20
CA LEU A 108 -5.66 -18.91 -8.14
C LEU A 108 -5.41 -20.33 -7.57
N ASP A 109 -4.47 -21.10 -8.09
CA ASP A 109 -4.05 -22.34 -7.46
C ASP A 109 -3.36 -22.04 -6.12
N PRO A 110 -3.75 -22.67 -5.00
CA PRO A 110 -3.21 -22.36 -3.68
C PRO A 110 -1.68 -22.52 -3.58
N ALA A 111 -1.11 -23.52 -4.24
CA ALA A 111 0.34 -23.73 -4.24
C ALA A 111 1.10 -22.66 -5.04
N VAL A 112 0.48 -22.14 -6.11
CA VAL A 112 1.02 -21.02 -6.89
C VAL A 112 0.88 -19.72 -6.13
N ALA A 113 -0.29 -19.44 -5.57
CA ALA A 113 -0.56 -18.25 -4.76
C ALA A 113 0.35 -18.17 -3.52
N ALA A 114 0.66 -19.29 -2.88
CA ALA A 114 1.61 -19.35 -1.76
C ALA A 114 3.04 -18.96 -2.20
N LYS A 115 3.49 -19.37 -3.38
CA LYS A 115 4.78 -18.95 -3.95
C LYS A 115 4.81 -17.46 -4.25
N GLU A 116 3.73 -16.93 -4.83
CA GLU A 116 3.58 -15.50 -5.10
C GLU A 116 3.62 -14.68 -3.79
N THR A 117 2.85 -15.08 -2.77
CA THR A 117 2.86 -14.48 -1.44
C THR A 117 4.27 -14.48 -0.82
N THR A 118 4.97 -15.59 -0.88
CA THR A 118 6.33 -15.72 -0.36
C THR A 118 7.31 -14.78 -1.06
N TYR A 119 7.20 -14.67 -2.39
CA TYR A 119 8.10 -13.85 -3.21
C TYR A 119 7.81 -12.36 -3.06
N THR A 120 6.55 -11.97 -3.13
CA THR A 120 6.15 -10.56 -3.15
C THR A 120 6.05 -9.94 -1.76
N GLY A 121 5.75 -10.75 -0.73
CA GLY A 121 5.44 -10.28 0.62
C GLY A 121 4.03 -9.72 0.76
N PHE A 122 3.16 -9.93 -0.23
CA PHE A 122 1.75 -9.53 -0.15
C PHE A 122 0.84 -10.73 0.10
N LEU A 123 -0.18 -10.51 0.93
CA LEU A 123 -1.19 -11.52 1.21
C LEU A 123 -2.03 -11.81 -0.05
N SER A 124 -2.15 -13.08 -0.40
CA SER A 124 -3.12 -13.52 -1.41
C SER A 124 -4.47 -13.82 -0.76
N PRO A 125 -5.61 -13.45 -1.38
CA PRO A 125 -6.94 -13.79 -0.91
C PRO A 125 -7.36 -15.24 -1.25
N VAL A 126 -6.48 -16.04 -1.85
CA VAL A 126 -6.77 -17.42 -2.22
C VAL A 126 -6.84 -18.29 -0.96
N ALA A 127 -7.97 -18.99 -0.78
CA ALA A 127 -8.15 -19.89 0.35
C ALA A 127 -7.21 -21.10 0.27
N GLY A 128 -6.70 -21.54 1.40
CA GLY A 128 -5.87 -22.75 1.48
C GLY A 128 -4.38 -22.55 1.18
N ILE A 129 -3.93 -21.31 0.98
CA ILE A 129 -2.49 -21.02 0.77
C ILE A 129 -1.64 -21.41 1.99
N GLU A 130 -2.22 -21.38 3.18
CA GLU A 130 -1.54 -21.66 4.45
C GLU A 130 -0.89 -23.04 4.49
N ALA A 131 -1.52 -24.02 3.83
CA ALA A 131 -0.99 -25.39 3.71
C ALA A 131 0.28 -25.50 2.84
N HIS A 132 0.59 -24.46 2.07
CA HIS A 132 1.70 -24.42 1.12
C HIS A 132 2.78 -23.39 1.48
N LEU A 133 2.59 -22.65 2.60
CA LEU A 133 3.55 -21.65 3.06
C LEU A 133 4.58 -22.28 4.01
N ASP A 134 5.81 -21.74 3.97
CA ASP A 134 6.76 -21.96 5.06
C ASP A 134 6.16 -21.42 6.38
N PRO A 135 6.32 -22.12 7.51
CA PRO A 135 5.79 -21.67 8.80
C PRO A 135 6.23 -20.25 9.20
N LYS A 136 7.44 -19.83 8.82
CA LYS A 136 7.93 -18.48 9.09
C LYS A 136 7.18 -17.43 8.27
N VAL A 137 6.86 -17.74 7.01
CA VAL A 137 6.08 -16.86 6.14
C VAL A 137 4.64 -16.79 6.62
N ALA A 138 4.05 -17.91 7.01
CA ALA A 138 2.68 -17.96 7.54
C ALA A 138 2.52 -17.20 8.87
N ALA A 139 3.59 -17.08 9.66
CA ALA A 139 3.62 -16.34 10.92
C ALA A 139 4.07 -14.88 10.78
N ASP A 140 4.40 -14.42 9.58
CA ASP A 140 4.92 -13.07 9.35
C ASP A 140 3.78 -12.01 9.42
N PRO A 141 3.78 -11.13 10.45
CA PRO A 141 2.71 -10.14 10.61
C PRO A 141 2.74 -9.03 9.53
N LEU A 142 3.82 -8.91 8.76
CA LEU A 142 3.86 -7.99 7.63
C LEU A 142 3.06 -8.54 6.45
N ILE A 143 3.04 -9.86 6.27
CA ILE A 143 2.28 -10.53 5.21
C ILE A 143 0.83 -10.77 5.66
N PHE A 144 0.68 -11.23 6.92
CA PHE A 144 -0.62 -11.52 7.53
C PHE A 144 -0.93 -10.47 8.61
N PRO A 145 -1.52 -9.32 8.21
CA PRO A 145 -1.78 -8.23 9.14
C PRO A 145 -2.68 -8.67 10.30
N PRO A 146 -2.44 -8.14 11.52
CA PRO A 146 -3.35 -8.34 12.63
C PRO A 146 -4.79 -7.92 12.28
N ALA A 147 -5.78 -8.65 12.81
CA ALA A 147 -7.18 -8.41 12.48
C ALA A 147 -7.66 -6.98 12.78
N ASP A 148 -7.11 -6.34 13.79
CA ASP A 148 -7.39 -4.95 14.14
C ASP A 148 -6.81 -3.96 13.11
N ALA A 149 -5.63 -4.24 12.54
CA ALA A 149 -5.05 -3.45 11.45
C ALA A 149 -5.93 -3.51 10.18
N ILE A 150 -6.45 -4.71 9.86
CA ILE A 150 -7.38 -4.87 8.74
C ILE A 150 -8.68 -4.09 8.99
N LYS A 151 -9.24 -4.14 10.21
CA LYS A 151 -10.46 -3.41 10.59
C LYS A 151 -10.29 -1.89 10.50
N ARG A 152 -9.08 -1.37 10.74
CA ARG A 152 -8.76 0.05 10.58
C ARG A 152 -8.49 0.44 9.13
N GLY A 153 -8.37 -0.54 8.25
CA GLY A 153 -8.10 -0.33 6.83
C GLY A 153 -9.22 0.45 6.13
N GLU A 154 -8.85 1.47 5.39
CA GLU A 154 -9.75 2.28 4.59
C GLU A 154 -9.39 2.16 3.11
N ARG A 155 -10.39 1.85 2.28
CA ARG A 155 -10.22 1.79 0.81
C ARG A 155 -10.39 3.16 0.19
N THR A 156 -9.66 3.39 -0.89
CA THR A 156 -9.90 4.54 -1.76
C THR A 156 -11.22 4.38 -2.50
N GLU A 157 -12.04 5.44 -2.47
CA GLU A 157 -13.27 5.54 -3.26
C GLU A 157 -13.13 6.64 -4.32
N ARG A 158 -13.67 6.37 -5.50
CA ARG A 158 -13.78 7.36 -6.56
C ARG A 158 -15.11 8.09 -6.46
N ASN A 159 -15.17 9.06 -5.55
CA ASN A 159 -16.31 9.94 -5.33
C ASN A 159 -16.10 11.31 -6.01
N GLU A 160 -17.02 12.27 -5.80
CA GLU A 160 -16.98 13.61 -6.39
C GLU A 160 -15.74 14.42 -6.03
N THR A 161 -15.05 14.11 -4.92
CA THR A 161 -13.84 14.83 -4.49
C THR A 161 -12.53 14.12 -4.92
N TYR A 162 -12.64 13.02 -5.67
CA TYR A 162 -11.44 12.26 -6.09
C TYR A 162 -10.44 13.11 -6.86
N ASP A 163 -10.91 13.85 -7.87
CA ASP A 163 -10.03 14.69 -8.70
C ASP A 163 -9.41 15.83 -7.89
N ARG A 164 -10.12 16.36 -6.90
CA ARG A 164 -9.60 17.34 -5.95
C ARG A 164 -8.47 16.76 -5.11
N ARG A 165 -8.61 15.54 -4.61
CA ARG A 165 -7.55 14.84 -3.87
C ARG A 165 -6.32 14.58 -4.73
N VAL A 166 -6.51 14.21 -6.00
CA VAL A 166 -5.41 14.06 -6.97
C VAL A 166 -4.69 15.39 -7.20
N ALA A 167 -5.41 16.50 -7.32
CA ALA A 167 -4.82 17.82 -7.46
C ALA A 167 -3.98 18.22 -6.24
N ILE A 168 -4.46 17.95 -5.02
CA ILE A 168 -3.71 18.18 -3.78
C ILE A 168 -2.42 17.35 -3.75
N LEU A 169 -2.46 16.07 -4.13
CA LEU A 169 -1.27 15.23 -4.23
C LEU A 169 -0.27 15.76 -5.27
N THR A 170 -0.76 16.23 -6.41
CA THR A 170 0.10 16.82 -7.46
C THR A 170 0.80 18.08 -6.94
N LYS A 171 0.07 18.94 -6.25
CA LYS A 171 0.63 20.13 -5.59
C LYS A 171 1.69 19.75 -4.55
N PHE A 172 1.43 18.73 -3.73
CA PHE A 172 2.38 18.22 -2.74
C PHE A 172 3.68 17.77 -3.38
N LYS A 173 3.60 16.96 -4.45
CA LYS A 173 4.79 16.51 -5.18
C LYS A 173 5.58 17.67 -5.79
N ALA A 174 4.88 18.64 -6.36
CA ALA A 174 5.52 19.82 -6.95
C ALA A 174 6.22 20.69 -5.90
N ALA A 175 5.62 20.86 -4.73
CA ALA A 175 6.21 21.64 -3.64
C ALA A 175 7.43 20.94 -3.01
N ALA A 176 7.45 19.61 -2.95
CA ALA A 176 8.57 18.84 -2.41
C ALA A 176 9.75 18.68 -3.40
N ALA A 177 9.56 19.01 -4.67
CA ALA A 177 10.62 18.95 -5.70
C ALA A 177 11.48 20.24 -5.78
N GLN A 178 11.14 21.25 -5.01
CA GLN A 178 11.87 22.53 -4.92
C GLN A 178 12.92 22.47 -3.81
#